data_dab76fcb7cf631fc24d6eb194d54f761
#
_entry.id   dab76fcb7cf631fc24d6eb194d54f761
#
_cell.length_a   1.000
_cell.length_b   1.000
_cell.length_c   1.000
_cell.angle_alpha   90.00
_cell.angle_beta   90.00
_cell.angle_gamma   90.00
#
_symmetry.space_group_name_H-M   'P 1'
#
loop_
_entity.id
_entity.type
_entity.pdbx_description
1 polymer ?
#
loop_
_entity_poly.entity_id
_entity_poly.type
_entity_poly.pdbx_seq_one_letter_code
_entity_poly.pdbx_strand_id
1 'polypeptide(L)'
;MASIKGKIVVLVGCASGMGAATLKMLLAAGATVTGFDNNRENMADTLEEIAEELPEFKDNLDVVYGDITSFEDRANLVTTVREKYGRIDSLLYVAGVLDLMCPAHKTDAALWQSVMDVNCNDCFYGVRDCLPMLLDHEGPAANVVIVGSVGGLYGSTAGAAYVTSKHAVLGLARNLAWSYHWRNLRVNVVNPGAIISGILGNAMEKWPDRNVMDPEGNDLYNVRGSVSLGCDADGNNMMGTPEDIARAILFLLDDDNAYVNGAQITVDGGWTTF
;
A
#
# COMPACT_ATOMS: atom_id res chain seq x y z
N MET A 1 -0.33 -20.72 2.84
CA MET A 1 -1.47 -19.86 2.46
C MET A 1 -2.84 -20.41 2.88
N ALA A 2 -2.90 -21.60 3.48
CA ALA A 2 -4.17 -22.16 4.00
C ALA A 2 -4.84 -21.27 5.06
N SER A 3 -4.05 -20.50 5.83
CA SER A 3 -4.53 -19.60 6.88
C SER A 3 -5.18 -18.29 6.38
N ILE A 4 -5.10 -17.97 5.07
CA ILE A 4 -5.74 -16.78 4.48
C ILE A 4 -7.20 -17.06 4.11
N LYS A 5 -7.54 -18.32 3.87
CA LYS A 5 -8.89 -18.73 3.48
C LYS A 5 -9.92 -18.33 4.55
N GLY A 6 -10.95 -17.61 4.12
CA GLY A 6 -12.05 -17.16 4.98
C GLY A 6 -11.73 -15.93 5.85
N LYS A 7 -10.55 -15.33 5.73
CA LYS A 7 -10.27 -14.03 6.37
C LYS A 7 -11.08 -12.91 5.73
N ILE A 8 -11.56 -12.01 6.56
CA ILE A 8 -12.17 -10.74 6.14
C ILE A 8 -11.06 -9.70 6.02
N VAL A 9 -10.80 -9.26 4.81
CA VAL A 9 -9.70 -8.35 4.47
C VAL A 9 -10.24 -7.03 3.96
N VAL A 10 -9.78 -5.92 4.50
CA VAL A 10 -9.98 -4.58 3.93
C VAL A 10 -8.70 -4.18 3.20
N LEU A 11 -8.80 -3.84 1.93
CA LEU A 11 -7.68 -3.44 1.08
C LEU A 11 -7.90 -2.03 0.54
N VAL A 12 -7.10 -1.09 1.01
CA VAL A 12 -7.11 0.31 0.60
C VAL A 12 -6.09 0.54 -0.52
N GLY A 13 -6.54 1.04 -1.66
CA GLY A 13 -5.72 1.21 -2.86
C GLY A 13 -5.69 -0.07 -3.70
N CYS A 14 -6.85 -0.59 -4.11
CA CYS A 14 -6.99 -1.90 -4.75
C CYS A 14 -7.14 -1.85 -6.28
N ALA A 15 -7.30 -0.67 -6.89
CA ALA A 15 -7.70 -0.55 -8.29
C ALA A 15 -6.57 -0.77 -9.30
N SER A 16 -5.30 -0.73 -8.90
CA SER A 16 -4.19 -0.89 -9.84
C SER A 16 -2.89 -1.37 -9.17
N GLY A 17 -1.92 -1.76 -9.99
CA GLY A 17 -0.55 -2.06 -9.57
C GLY A 17 -0.47 -3.05 -8.41
N MET A 18 0.29 -2.71 -7.35
CA MET A 18 0.49 -3.59 -6.18
C MET A 18 -0.82 -3.94 -5.47
N GLY A 19 -1.79 -3.00 -5.45
CA GLY A 19 -3.10 -3.24 -4.87
C GLY A 19 -3.92 -4.25 -5.64
N ALA A 20 -4.00 -4.12 -6.97
CA ALA A 20 -4.72 -5.07 -7.83
C ALA A 20 -4.09 -6.47 -7.78
N ALA A 21 -2.75 -6.57 -7.84
CA ALA A 21 -2.05 -7.84 -7.68
C ALA A 21 -2.33 -8.48 -6.32
N THR A 22 -2.32 -7.67 -5.24
CA THR A 22 -2.65 -8.15 -3.89
C THR A 22 -4.09 -8.63 -3.81
N LEU A 23 -5.04 -7.89 -4.40
CA LEU A 23 -6.45 -8.25 -4.46
C LEU A 23 -6.65 -9.61 -5.13
N LYS A 24 -6.10 -9.80 -6.33
CA LYS A 24 -6.20 -11.07 -7.06
C LYS A 24 -5.62 -12.24 -6.26
N MET A 25 -4.46 -12.06 -5.66
CA MET A 25 -3.82 -13.12 -4.86
C MET A 25 -4.59 -13.44 -3.56
N LEU A 26 -5.21 -12.46 -2.92
CA LEU A 26 -6.08 -12.68 -1.76
C LEU A 26 -7.32 -13.49 -2.12
N LEU A 27 -7.99 -13.13 -3.22
CA LEU A 27 -9.15 -13.86 -3.72
C LEU A 27 -8.77 -15.30 -4.06
N ALA A 28 -7.69 -15.52 -4.80
CA ALA A 28 -7.19 -16.85 -5.13
C ALA A 28 -6.81 -17.68 -3.89
N ALA A 29 -6.42 -17.02 -2.79
CA ALA A 29 -6.19 -17.68 -1.50
C ALA A 29 -7.49 -17.94 -0.70
N GLY A 30 -8.65 -17.51 -1.21
CA GLY A 30 -9.96 -17.72 -0.60
C GLY A 30 -10.33 -16.73 0.50
N ALA A 31 -9.70 -15.55 0.53
CA ALA A 31 -10.13 -14.46 1.39
C ALA A 31 -11.45 -13.84 0.90
N THR A 32 -12.17 -13.19 1.79
CA THR A 32 -13.23 -12.25 1.46
C THR A 32 -12.68 -10.84 1.58
N VAL A 33 -12.73 -10.07 0.50
CA VAL A 33 -12.06 -8.77 0.41
C VAL A 33 -13.07 -7.64 0.22
N THR A 34 -12.96 -6.58 1.03
CA THR A 34 -13.56 -5.29 0.73
C THR A 34 -12.47 -4.37 0.21
N GLY A 35 -12.47 -4.13 -1.10
CA GLY A 35 -11.58 -3.18 -1.77
C GLY A 35 -12.09 -1.75 -1.63
N PHE A 36 -11.19 -0.80 -1.37
CA PHE A 36 -11.49 0.63 -1.34
C PHE A 36 -10.56 1.39 -2.25
N ASP A 37 -11.12 2.14 -3.19
CA ASP A 37 -10.36 2.96 -4.14
C ASP A 37 -11.22 4.10 -4.70
N ASN A 38 -10.59 5.17 -5.17
CA ASN A 38 -11.28 6.28 -5.84
C ASN A 38 -11.24 6.16 -7.37
N ASN A 39 -10.35 5.34 -7.94
CA ASN A 39 -10.19 5.20 -9.38
C ASN A 39 -11.13 4.13 -9.95
N ARG A 40 -12.30 4.57 -10.42
CA ARG A 40 -13.34 3.70 -10.97
C ARG A 40 -12.94 3.04 -12.29
N GLU A 41 -12.13 3.72 -13.11
CA GLU A 41 -11.69 3.22 -14.41
C GLU A 41 -10.72 2.05 -14.21
N ASN A 42 -9.62 2.28 -13.49
CA ASN A 42 -8.69 1.21 -13.17
C ASN A 42 -9.35 0.04 -12.41
N MET A 43 -10.35 0.35 -11.55
CA MET A 43 -11.06 -0.72 -10.85
C MET A 43 -11.95 -1.53 -11.80
N ALA A 44 -12.52 -0.93 -12.85
CA ALA A 44 -13.28 -1.65 -13.84
C ALA A 44 -12.40 -2.66 -14.60
N ASP A 45 -11.20 -2.26 -15.01
CA ASP A 45 -10.23 -3.14 -15.65
C ASP A 45 -9.83 -4.30 -14.74
N THR A 46 -9.54 -4.00 -13.48
CA THR A 46 -9.20 -5.02 -12.47
C THR A 46 -10.36 -6.00 -12.23
N LEU A 47 -11.61 -5.53 -12.23
CA LEU A 47 -12.78 -6.40 -12.09
C LEU A 47 -13.00 -7.30 -13.31
N GLU A 48 -12.71 -6.80 -14.51
CA GLU A 48 -12.75 -7.60 -15.75
C GLU A 48 -11.72 -8.72 -15.69
N GLU A 49 -10.46 -8.42 -15.32
CA GLU A 49 -9.42 -9.41 -15.11
C GLU A 49 -9.81 -10.47 -14.06
N ILE A 50 -10.40 -10.04 -12.93
CA ILE A 50 -10.88 -10.97 -11.89
C ILE A 50 -12.01 -11.86 -12.43
N ALA A 51 -12.93 -11.32 -13.20
CA ALA A 51 -14.03 -12.08 -13.76
C ALA A 51 -13.55 -13.15 -14.77
N GLU A 52 -12.45 -12.88 -15.49
CA GLU A 52 -11.84 -13.81 -16.42
C GLU A 52 -10.94 -14.83 -15.72
N GLU A 53 -10.07 -14.39 -14.83
CA GLU A 53 -9.02 -15.22 -14.23
C GLU A 53 -9.50 -16.00 -12.99
N LEU A 54 -10.46 -15.45 -12.23
CA LEU A 54 -10.90 -15.94 -10.92
C LEU A 54 -12.43 -15.94 -10.76
N PRO A 55 -13.20 -16.46 -11.74
CA PRO A 55 -14.66 -16.35 -11.75
C PRO A 55 -15.34 -16.96 -10.52
N GLU A 56 -14.73 -17.98 -9.90
CA GLU A 56 -15.25 -18.65 -8.71
C GLU A 56 -15.17 -17.78 -7.43
N PHE A 57 -14.35 -16.73 -7.43
CA PHE A 57 -14.15 -15.86 -6.25
C PHE A 57 -14.82 -14.50 -6.36
N LYS A 58 -15.57 -14.23 -7.43
CA LYS A 58 -16.24 -12.94 -7.64
C LYS A 58 -17.14 -12.52 -6.48
N ASP A 59 -17.80 -13.48 -5.84
CA ASP A 59 -18.71 -13.23 -4.72
C ASP A 59 -17.98 -12.99 -3.38
N ASN A 60 -16.65 -13.15 -3.39
CA ASN A 60 -15.79 -12.86 -2.24
C ASN A 60 -15.24 -11.42 -2.28
N LEU A 61 -15.65 -10.60 -3.25
CA LEU A 61 -15.21 -9.22 -3.40
C LEU A 61 -16.36 -8.24 -3.29
N ASP A 62 -16.20 -7.27 -2.39
CA ASP A 62 -16.97 -6.03 -2.37
C ASP A 62 -16.07 -4.87 -2.77
N VAL A 63 -16.61 -3.88 -3.45
CA VAL A 63 -15.89 -2.64 -3.79
C VAL A 63 -16.64 -1.45 -3.23
N VAL A 64 -15.95 -0.67 -2.40
CA VAL A 64 -16.42 0.63 -1.90
C VAL A 64 -15.60 1.72 -2.58
N TYR A 65 -16.26 2.58 -3.32
CA TYR A 65 -15.60 3.70 -3.99
C TYR A 65 -15.60 4.94 -3.11
N GLY A 66 -14.45 5.56 -2.97
CA GLY A 66 -14.32 6.81 -2.21
C GLY A 66 -12.90 7.35 -2.19
N ASP A 67 -12.77 8.60 -1.79
CA ASP A 67 -11.49 9.24 -1.52
C ASP A 67 -11.07 8.96 -0.08
N ILE A 68 -9.90 8.36 0.10
CA ILE A 68 -9.38 8.03 1.43
C ILE A 68 -9.18 9.28 2.30
N THR A 69 -8.99 10.45 1.68
CA THR A 69 -8.85 11.74 2.39
C THR A 69 -10.18 12.29 2.92
N SER A 70 -11.30 11.76 2.42
CA SER A 70 -12.64 12.11 2.87
C SER A 70 -13.02 11.35 4.14
N PHE A 71 -13.38 12.07 5.19
CA PHE A 71 -13.92 11.46 6.41
C PHE A 71 -15.21 10.66 6.12
N GLU A 72 -16.09 11.19 5.28
CA GLU A 72 -17.37 10.57 4.95
C GLU A 72 -17.17 9.25 4.20
N ASP A 73 -16.23 9.20 3.25
CA ASP A 73 -15.95 7.99 2.48
C ASP A 73 -15.29 6.91 3.34
N ARG A 74 -14.38 7.29 4.25
CA ARG A 74 -13.83 6.35 5.24
C ARG A 74 -14.91 5.83 6.18
N ALA A 75 -15.79 6.70 6.65
CA ALA A 75 -16.90 6.29 7.51
C ALA A 75 -17.85 5.32 6.78
N ASN A 76 -18.11 5.53 5.50
CA ASN A 76 -18.89 4.63 4.65
C ASN A 76 -18.20 3.26 4.52
N LEU A 77 -16.89 3.21 4.24
CA LEU A 77 -16.12 1.96 4.23
C LEU A 77 -16.27 1.19 5.54
N VAL A 78 -16.02 1.86 6.67
CA VAL A 78 -16.09 1.25 8.01
C VAL A 78 -17.50 0.73 8.31
N THR A 79 -18.53 1.49 7.94
CA THR A 79 -19.94 1.09 8.15
C THR A 79 -20.28 -0.11 7.30
N THR A 80 -19.93 -0.11 6.01
CA THR A 80 -20.17 -1.23 5.09
C THR A 80 -19.56 -2.54 5.61
N VAL A 81 -18.29 -2.48 6.03
CA VAL A 81 -17.61 -3.68 6.56
C VAL A 81 -18.22 -4.14 7.88
N ARG A 82 -18.56 -3.20 8.77
CA ARG A 82 -19.18 -3.52 10.07
C ARG A 82 -20.54 -4.18 9.91
N GLU A 83 -21.40 -3.63 9.06
CA GLU A 83 -22.75 -4.16 8.83
C GLU A 83 -22.71 -5.54 8.17
N LYS A 84 -21.78 -5.77 7.25
CA LYS A 84 -21.70 -7.01 6.49
C LYS A 84 -20.97 -8.14 7.22
N TYR A 85 -19.87 -7.82 7.90
CA TYR A 85 -18.96 -8.82 8.46
C TYR A 85 -18.75 -8.71 9.97
N GLY A 86 -18.94 -7.54 10.57
CA GLY A 86 -18.79 -7.28 12.02
C GLY A 86 -17.33 -7.29 12.52
N ARG A 87 -16.37 -7.75 11.71
CA ARG A 87 -14.95 -7.86 12.05
C ARG A 87 -14.04 -7.54 10.86
N ILE A 88 -12.76 -7.31 11.15
CA ILE A 88 -11.68 -7.25 10.17
C ILE A 88 -10.55 -8.16 10.68
N ASP A 89 -10.17 -9.16 9.89
CA ASP A 89 -9.03 -10.02 10.20
C ASP A 89 -7.72 -9.39 9.69
N SER A 90 -7.77 -8.63 8.60
CA SER A 90 -6.60 -7.93 8.06
C SER A 90 -6.97 -6.60 7.40
N LEU A 91 -6.21 -5.56 7.69
CA LEU A 91 -6.27 -4.26 7.01
C LEU A 91 -4.97 -4.03 6.24
N LEU A 92 -5.09 -3.82 4.94
CA LEU A 92 -3.98 -3.59 4.04
C LEU A 92 -4.04 -2.16 3.51
N TYR A 93 -2.97 -1.39 3.74
CA TYR A 93 -2.86 -0.01 3.32
C TYR A 93 -1.82 0.10 2.21
N VAL A 94 -2.29 0.02 0.95
CA VAL A 94 -1.45 0.02 -0.25
C VAL A 94 -1.49 1.37 -0.96
N ALA A 95 -2.56 2.14 -0.76
CA ALA A 95 -2.74 3.47 -1.36
C ALA A 95 -1.54 4.39 -1.11
N GLY A 96 -1.16 5.14 -2.12
CA GLY A 96 -0.09 6.11 -2.03
C GLY A 96 0.07 6.92 -3.30
N VAL A 97 0.61 8.12 -3.16
CA VAL A 97 0.88 9.05 -4.27
C VAL A 97 2.33 9.52 -4.23
N LEU A 98 2.87 9.90 -5.39
CA LEU A 98 4.24 10.38 -5.56
C LEU A 98 4.26 11.92 -5.65
N ASP A 99 5.36 12.53 -5.26
CA ASP A 99 5.59 13.98 -5.30
C ASP A 99 6.36 14.45 -6.53
N LEU A 100 6.40 13.65 -7.61
CA LEU A 100 7.11 13.95 -8.86
C LEU A 100 8.61 14.26 -8.67
N MET A 101 9.24 13.63 -7.70
CA MET A 101 10.68 13.84 -7.35
C MET A 101 11.00 15.29 -6.96
N CYS A 102 10.02 16.06 -6.48
CA CYS A 102 10.17 17.50 -6.26
C CYS A 102 11.09 17.79 -5.07
N PRO A 103 12.22 18.54 -5.27
CA PRO A 103 13.10 18.91 -4.18
C PRO A 103 12.44 19.93 -3.24
N ALA A 104 12.89 19.98 -1.98
CA ALA A 104 12.24 20.73 -0.92
C ALA A 104 11.99 22.21 -1.24
N HIS A 105 12.92 22.89 -1.90
CA HIS A 105 12.78 24.32 -2.23
C HIS A 105 11.77 24.62 -3.35
N LYS A 106 11.31 23.59 -4.07
CA LYS A 106 10.28 23.68 -5.11
C LYS A 106 8.94 23.04 -4.68
N THR A 107 8.92 22.33 -3.56
CA THR A 107 7.71 21.71 -3.02
C THR A 107 6.84 22.78 -2.39
N ASP A 108 5.75 23.15 -3.06
CA ASP A 108 4.76 24.06 -2.49
C ASP A 108 3.84 23.39 -1.47
N ALA A 109 3.05 24.20 -0.76
CA ALA A 109 2.17 23.72 0.29
C ALA A 109 1.09 22.75 -0.22
N ALA A 110 0.59 22.92 -1.45
CA ALA A 110 -0.46 22.07 -2.01
C ALA A 110 0.08 20.66 -2.32
N LEU A 111 1.27 20.56 -2.94
CA LEU A 111 1.91 19.28 -3.21
C LEU A 111 2.30 18.58 -1.90
N TRP A 112 2.90 19.31 -0.96
CA TRP A 112 3.25 18.79 0.35
C TRP A 112 2.02 18.20 1.05
N GLN A 113 0.95 19.00 1.20
CA GLN A 113 -0.25 18.59 1.90
C GLN A 113 -0.90 17.38 1.24
N SER A 114 -1.04 17.39 -0.09
CA SER A 114 -1.64 16.27 -0.82
C SER A 114 -0.91 14.95 -0.61
N VAL A 115 0.44 14.98 -0.62
CA VAL A 115 1.23 13.76 -0.39
C VAL A 115 1.16 13.30 1.07
N MET A 116 1.23 14.24 2.02
CA MET A 116 1.12 13.92 3.44
C MET A 116 -0.27 13.41 3.79
N ASP A 117 -1.33 13.97 3.22
CA ASP A 117 -2.70 13.52 3.48
C ASP A 117 -2.88 12.08 3.02
N VAL A 118 -2.60 11.75 1.77
CA VAL A 118 -2.80 10.40 1.25
C VAL A 118 -1.85 9.38 1.90
N ASN A 119 -0.55 9.68 1.94
CA ASN A 119 0.43 8.68 2.34
C ASN A 119 0.53 8.48 3.86
N CYS A 120 0.27 9.52 4.66
CA CYS A 120 0.51 9.50 6.10
C CYS A 120 -0.76 9.71 6.92
N ASN A 121 -1.46 10.86 6.74
CA ASN A 121 -2.58 11.22 7.58
C ASN A 121 -3.73 10.22 7.45
N ASP A 122 -4.06 9.85 6.22
CA ASP A 122 -5.17 8.93 5.97
C ASP A 122 -4.84 7.49 6.31
N CYS A 123 -3.58 7.08 6.17
CA CYS A 123 -3.12 5.81 6.71
C CYS A 123 -3.38 5.75 8.22
N PHE A 124 -3.06 6.82 8.96
CA PHE A 124 -3.36 6.90 10.39
C PHE A 124 -4.87 6.85 10.67
N TYR A 125 -5.65 7.69 9.98
CA TYR A 125 -7.10 7.76 10.21
C TYR A 125 -7.80 6.45 9.83
N GLY A 126 -7.45 5.86 8.69
CA GLY A 126 -8.03 4.59 8.24
C GLY A 126 -7.73 3.43 9.19
N VAL A 127 -6.49 3.33 9.68
CA VAL A 127 -6.15 2.33 10.71
C VAL A 127 -6.93 2.59 11.99
N ARG A 128 -6.95 3.85 12.49
CA ARG A 128 -7.68 4.22 13.70
C ARG A 128 -9.18 3.87 13.62
N ASP A 129 -9.79 4.16 12.48
CA ASP A 129 -11.24 3.96 12.28
C ASP A 129 -11.59 2.47 12.18
N CYS A 130 -10.66 1.61 11.71
CA CYS A 130 -10.79 0.17 11.66
C CYS A 130 -10.38 -0.56 12.95
N LEU A 131 -9.61 0.08 13.84
CA LEU A 131 -9.10 -0.56 15.07
C LEU A 131 -10.17 -1.26 15.92
N PRO A 132 -11.37 -0.71 16.14
CA PRO A 132 -12.39 -1.42 16.92
C PRO A 132 -12.71 -2.81 16.36
N MET A 133 -12.83 -2.96 15.04
CA MET A 133 -13.12 -4.25 14.41
C MET A 133 -11.89 -5.18 14.34
N LEU A 134 -10.68 -4.62 14.29
CA LEU A 134 -9.43 -5.37 14.34
C LEU A 134 -9.13 -5.93 15.74
N LEU A 135 -9.60 -5.26 16.79
CA LEU A 135 -9.30 -5.60 18.18
C LEU A 135 -10.42 -6.39 18.88
N ASP A 136 -11.61 -6.45 18.29
CA ASP A 136 -12.83 -7.00 18.88
C ASP A 136 -13.25 -8.29 18.15
N HIS A 137 -12.32 -9.24 18.04
CA HIS A 137 -12.64 -10.57 17.52
C HIS A 137 -11.82 -11.66 18.21
N GLU A 138 -12.40 -12.86 18.25
CA GLU A 138 -11.75 -14.07 18.75
C GLU A 138 -10.99 -14.77 17.61
N GLY A 139 -9.87 -15.44 17.94
CA GLY A 139 -9.12 -16.25 16.98
C GLY A 139 -7.68 -15.81 16.80
N PRO A 140 -7.08 -16.10 15.61
CA PRO A 140 -5.73 -15.66 15.28
C PRO A 140 -5.56 -14.14 15.34
N ALA A 141 -4.32 -13.68 15.50
CA ALA A 141 -4.03 -12.25 15.55
C ALA A 141 -4.52 -11.51 14.29
N ALA A 142 -5.23 -10.40 14.50
CA ALA A 142 -5.52 -9.50 13.40
C ALA A 142 -4.23 -8.88 12.84
N ASN A 143 -4.27 -8.47 11.59
CA ASN A 143 -3.11 -7.95 10.90
C ASN A 143 -3.35 -6.56 10.32
N VAL A 144 -2.37 -5.68 10.45
CA VAL A 144 -2.25 -4.48 9.64
C VAL A 144 -0.95 -4.56 8.85
N VAL A 145 -1.02 -4.46 7.53
CA VAL A 145 0.15 -4.34 6.67
C VAL A 145 0.09 -3.01 5.93
N ILE A 146 1.13 -2.21 6.11
CA ILE A 146 1.26 -0.90 5.46
C ILE A 146 2.33 -1.01 4.38
N VAL A 147 2.04 -0.54 3.18
CA VAL A 147 3.04 -0.40 2.12
C VAL A 147 3.79 0.91 2.33
N GLY A 148 5.01 0.75 2.86
CA GLY A 148 6.00 1.83 2.97
C GLY A 148 6.68 2.12 1.64
N SER A 149 7.99 2.21 1.68
CA SER A 149 8.90 2.36 0.52
C SER A 149 10.35 2.29 1.00
N VAL A 150 11.30 1.96 0.14
CA VAL A 150 12.71 2.27 0.39
C VAL A 150 12.93 3.77 0.64
N GLY A 151 12.05 4.64 0.10
CA GLY A 151 12.00 6.08 0.44
C GLY A 151 11.59 6.39 1.88
N GLY A 152 11.12 5.42 2.64
CA GLY A 152 10.92 5.51 4.09
C GLY A 152 12.16 5.12 4.91
N LEU A 153 13.17 4.53 4.27
CA LEU A 153 14.43 4.11 4.87
C LEU A 153 15.59 5.03 4.49
N TYR A 154 15.54 5.61 3.29
CA TYR A 154 16.61 6.41 2.71
C TYR A 154 16.07 7.70 2.12
N GLY A 155 16.88 8.76 2.11
CA GLY A 155 16.49 10.08 1.61
C GLY A 155 16.63 10.30 0.10
N SER A 156 17.05 9.28 -0.66
CA SER A 156 17.53 9.47 -2.04
C SER A 156 16.58 8.95 -3.13
N THR A 157 15.39 8.49 -2.78
CA THR A 157 14.55 7.71 -3.72
C THR A 157 13.33 8.43 -4.26
N ALA A 158 13.05 9.64 -3.80
CA ALA A 158 11.93 10.47 -4.23
C ALA A 158 12.13 11.92 -3.76
N GLY A 159 11.13 12.78 -3.94
CA GLY A 159 11.15 14.14 -3.45
C GLY A 159 10.87 14.27 -1.95
N ALA A 160 10.90 15.51 -1.46
CA ALA A 160 10.87 15.81 -0.03
C ALA A 160 9.57 15.36 0.67
N ALA A 161 8.42 15.57 0.04
CA ALA A 161 7.12 15.22 0.63
C ALA A 161 6.94 13.71 0.71
N TYR A 162 7.27 12.99 -0.36
CA TYR A 162 7.14 11.53 -0.41
C TYR A 162 8.05 10.85 0.62
N VAL A 163 9.34 11.20 0.61
CA VAL A 163 10.32 10.64 1.57
C VAL A 163 9.87 10.88 3.00
N THR A 164 9.44 12.11 3.33
CA THR A 164 8.93 12.43 4.67
C THR A 164 7.70 11.59 5.02
N SER A 165 6.73 11.49 4.12
CA SER A 165 5.50 10.72 4.36
C SER A 165 5.79 9.22 4.59
N LYS A 166 6.72 8.64 3.82
CA LYS A 166 7.07 7.23 3.95
C LYS A 166 7.90 6.95 5.22
N HIS A 167 8.76 7.87 5.68
CA HIS A 167 9.37 7.76 7.01
C HIS A 167 8.32 7.84 8.13
N ALA A 168 7.32 8.70 7.99
CA ALA A 168 6.27 8.87 9.00
C ALA A 168 5.45 7.58 9.20
N VAL A 169 5.05 6.89 8.12
CA VAL A 169 4.29 5.63 8.24
C VAL A 169 5.11 4.49 8.85
N LEU A 170 6.44 4.47 8.68
CA LEU A 170 7.28 3.51 9.40
C LEU A 170 7.27 3.75 10.90
N GLY A 171 7.27 5.02 11.32
CA GLY A 171 7.10 5.41 12.72
C GLY A 171 5.73 5.01 13.28
N LEU A 172 4.67 5.28 12.51
CA LEU A 172 3.31 4.88 12.84
C LEU A 172 3.19 3.37 13.03
N ALA A 173 3.69 2.58 12.09
CA ALA A 173 3.63 1.12 12.15
C ALA A 173 4.34 0.55 13.40
N ARG A 174 5.52 1.09 13.74
CA ARG A 174 6.23 0.70 14.97
C ARG A 174 5.43 1.04 16.23
N ASN A 175 4.80 2.23 16.28
CA ASN A 175 3.97 2.61 17.41
C ASN A 175 2.74 1.70 17.55
N LEU A 176 2.04 1.41 16.44
CA LEU A 176 0.88 0.52 16.44
C LEU A 176 1.28 -0.91 16.87
N ALA A 177 2.38 -1.45 16.33
CA ALA A 177 2.89 -2.77 16.71
C ALA A 177 3.18 -2.85 18.21
N TRP A 178 3.84 -1.82 18.77
CA TRP A 178 4.12 -1.74 20.21
C TRP A 178 2.86 -1.57 21.04
N SER A 179 1.95 -0.69 20.62
CA SER A 179 0.78 -0.31 21.45
C SER A 179 -0.27 -1.41 21.52
N TYR A 180 -0.35 -2.29 20.51
CA TYR A 180 -1.45 -3.25 20.39
C TYR A 180 -1.03 -4.72 20.34
N HIS A 181 0.27 -5.07 20.46
CA HIS A 181 0.71 -6.49 20.44
C HIS A 181 0.02 -7.34 21.52
N TRP A 182 -0.25 -6.78 22.69
CA TRP A 182 -0.96 -7.45 23.78
C TRP A 182 -2.47 -7.57 23.55
N ARG A 183 -3.00 -6.90 22.51
CA ARG A 183 -4.39 -6.98 22.05
C ARG A 183 -4.55 -7.89 20.84
N ASN A 184 -3.63 -8.80 20.62
CA ASN A 184 -3.66 -9.75 19.51
C ASN A 184 -3.68 -9.08 18.12
N LEU A 185 -2.98 -7.95 17.97
CA LEU A 185 -2.80 -7.23 16.70
C LEU A 185 -1.34 -7.25 16.29
N ARG A 186 -1.07 -7.66 15.06
CA ARG A 186 0.24 -7.55 14.41
C ARG A 186 0.23 -6.41 13.39
N VAL A 187 1.28 -5.61 13.40
CA VAL A 187 1.43 -4.50 12.43
C VAL A 187 2.82 -4.60 11.80
N ASN A 188 2.87 -4.73 10.49
CA ASN A 188 4.10 -4.88 9.73
C ASN A 188 4.11 -3.95 8.52
N VAL A 189 5.29 -3.75 7.93
CA VAL A 189 5.49 -2.91 6.76
C VAL A 189 6.20 -3.71 5.67
N VAL A 190 5.73 -3.55 4.43
CA VAL A 190 6.50 -3.91 3.24
C VAL A 190 7.06 -2.63 2.63
N ASN A 191 8.36 -2.58 2.39
CA ASN A 191 9.06 -1.45 1.76
C ASN A 191 9.47 -1.83 0.33
N PRO A 192 8.66 -1.49 -0.69
CA PRO A 192 9.02 -1.71 -2.08
C PRO A 192 10.20 -0.86 -2.52
N GLY A 193 11.01 -1.43 -3.40
CA GLY A 193 11.94 -0.70 -4.25
C GLY A 193 11.25 -0.10 -5.49
N ALA A 194 11.95 -0.12 -6.62
CA ALA A 194 11.38 0.25 -7.91
C ALA A 194 10.48 -0.87 -8.43
N ILE A 195 9.18 -0.60 -8.49
CA ILE A 195 8.15 -1.56 -8.92
C ILE A 195 7.42 -0.99 -10.14
N ILE A 196 7.18 -1.84 -11.13
CA ILE A 196 6.34 -1.48 -12.28
C ILE A 196 4.92 -1.21 -11.76
N SER A 197 4.50 0.06 -11.74
CA SER A 197 3.20 0.47 -11.20
C SER A 197 2.71 1.75 -11.85
N GLY A 198 1.41 2.04 -11.73
CA GLY A 198 0.80 3.27 -12.24
C GLY A 198 1.07 4.54 -11.41
N ILE A 199 1.87 4.46 -10.32
CA ILE A 199 2.03 5.58 -9.38
C ILE A 199 2.52 6.87 -10.03
N LEU A 200 3.41 6.77 -11.01
CA LEU A 200 3.91 7.92 -11.74
C LEU A 200 2.85 8.51 -12.67
N GLY A 201 2.13 7.66 -13.41
CA GLY A 201 1.01 8.09 -14.28
C GLY A 201 -0.08 8.79 -13.48
N ASN A 202 -0.50 8.23 -12.36
CA ASN A 202 -1.49 8.83 -11.48
C ASN A 202 -1.02 10.18 -10.90
N ALA A 203 0.27 10.32 -10.59
CA ALA A 203 0.83 11.60 -10.13
C ALA A 203 0.82 12.66 -11.23
N MET A 204 1.08 12.26 -12.48
CA MET A 204 1.01 13.17 -13.65
C MET A 204 -0.41 13.63 -13.94
N GLU A 205 -1.40 12.76 -13.85
CA GLU A 205 -2.81 13.12 -13.98
C GLU A 205 -3.25 14.11 -12.91
N LYS A 206 -2.85 13.88 -11.67
CA LYS A 206 -3.19 14.74 -10.54
C LYS A 206 -2.56 16.13 -10.65
N TRP A 207 -1.39 16.23 -11.29
CA TRP A 207 -0.61 17.46 -11.40
C TRP A 207 -0.22 17.75 -12.85
N PRO A 208 -1.19 17.97 -13.79
CA PRO A 208 -0.91 18.08 -15.22
C PRO A 208 -0.05 19.29 -15.59
N ASP A 209 -0.09 20.37 -14.78
CA ASP A 209 0.70 21.57 -14.99
C ASP A 209 2.15 21.47 -14.45
N ARG A 210 2.48 20.35 -13.79
CA ARG A 210 3.84 20.09 -13.31
C ARG A 210 4.58 19.19 -14.30
N ASN A 211 5.87 19.41 -14.44
CA ASN A 211 6.70 18.48 -15.20
C ASN A 211 6.60 17.08 -14.60
N VAL A 212 6.56 16.07 -15.45
CA VAL A 212 6.43 14.64 -15.13
C VAL A 212 7.34 14.18 -13.99
N MET A 213 8.54 14.74 -13.98
CA MET A 213 9.48 14.63 -12.86
C MET A 213 10.21 15.97 -12.80
N ASP A 214 10.37 16.53 -11.61
CA ASP A 214 11.19 17.72 -11.47
C ASP A 214 12.60 17.43 -12.04
N PRO A 215 13.11 18.20 -13.02
CA PRO A 215 14.37 17.87 -13.68
C PRO A 215 15.54 17.76 -12.71
N GLU A 216 15.63 18.64 -11.71
CA GLU A 216 16.70 18.63 -10.72
C GLU A 216 16.57 17.40 -9.79
N GLY A 217 15.35 17.08 -9.33
CA GLY A 217 15.10 15.90 -8.53
C GLY A 217 15.34 14.61 -9.31
N ASN A 218 14.95 14.58 -10.59
CA ASN A 218 15.16 13.44 -11.46
C ASN A 218 16.67 13.22 -11.77
N ASP A 219 17.44 14.29 -11.98
CA ASP A 219 18.88 14.16 -12.15
C ASP A 219 19.55 13.57 -10.90
N LEU A 220 19.14 14.00 -9.71
CA LEU A 220 19.62 13.43 -8.45
C LEU A 220 19.23 11.95 -8.31
N TYR A 221 18.01 11.60 -8.70
CA TYR A 221 17.53 10.21 -8.73
C TYR A 221 18.34 9.36 -9.72
N ASN A 222 18.52 9.81 -10.95
CA ASN A 222 19.25 9.08 -11.98
C ASN A 222 20.73 8.92 -11.63
N VAL A 223 21.38 9.94 -11.10
CA VAL A 223 22.81 9.88 -10.72
C VAL A 223 23.05 8.90 -9.57
N ARG A 224 22.09 8.77 -8.65
CA ARG A 224 22.24 7.91 -7.47
C ARG A 224 21.47 6.60 -7.56
N GLY A 225 20.34 6.59 -8.25
CA GLY A 225 19.47 5.43 -8.40
C GLY A 225 19.94 4.45 -9.48
N SER A 226 20.38 4.95 -10.63
CA SER A 226 20.82 4.12 -11.76
C SER A 226 22.05 3.27 -11.47
N VAL A 227 22.88 3.69 -10.53
CA VAL A 227 24.08 2.94 -10.12
C VAL A 227 23.71 1.66 -9.33
N SER A 228 22.52 1.60 -8.78
CA SER A 228 22.15 0.55 -7.81
C SER A 228 21.13 -0.45 -8.32
N LEU A 229 20.24 -0.08 -9.25
CA LEU A 229 19.17 -0.97 -9.71
C LEU A 229 19.67 -2.14 -10.56
N GLY A 230 20.91 -2.07 -11.06
CA GLY A 230 21.34 -3.02 -12.09
C GLY A 230 20.57 -2.84 -13.39
N CYS A 231 21.13 -3.37 -14.46
CA CYS A 231 20.45 -3.40 -15.76
C CYS A 231 20.35 -4.84 -16.25
N ASP A 232 19.29 -5.13 -16.99
CA ASP A 232 19.19 -6.37 -17.75
C ASP A 232 20.19 -6.38 -18.93
N ALA A 233 20.19 -7.46 -19.70
CA ALA A 233 21.09 -7.61 -20.85
C ALA A 233 20.88 -6.53 -21.93
N ASP A 234 19.72 -5.88 -21.95
CA ASP A 234 19.33 -4.83 -22.90
C ASP A 234 19.57 -3.42 -22.35
N GLY A 235 20.08 -3.30 -21.10
CA GLY A 235 20.40 -2.03 -20.45
C GLY A 235 19.21 -1.36 -19.76
N ASN A 236 18.06 -2.04 -19.60
CA ASN A 236 16.93 -1.51 -18.88
C ASN A 236 17.11 -1.72 -17.36
N ASN A 237 16.67 -0.77 -16.56
CA ASN A 237 16.67 -0.92 -15.10
C ASN A 237 15.85 -2.13 -14.67
N MET A 238 16.42 -2.98 -13.82
CA MET A 238 15.71 -4.11 -13.23
C MET A 238 14.69 -3.59 -12.21
N MET A 239 13.42 -3.75 -12.54
CA MET A 239 12.30 -3.39 -11.66
C MET A 239 11.57 -4.66 -11.21
N GLY A 240 11.09 -4.64 -9.97
CA GLY A 240 10.19 -5.68 -9.47
C GLY A 240 8.78 -5.54 -10.05
N THR A 241 7.99 -6.59 -9.90
CA THR A 241 6.59 -6.63 -10.30
C THR A 241 5.65 -6.37 -9.11
N PRO A 242 4.40 -5.97 -9.36
CA PRO A 242 3.37 -5.87 -8.31
C PRO A 242 3.20 -7.15 -7.49
N GLU A 243 3.33 -8.31 -8.14
CA GLU A 243 3.20 -9.62 -7.51
C GLU A 243 4.32 -9.93 -6.52
N ASP A 244 5.52 -9.36 -6.69
CA ASP A 244 6.62 -9.51 -5.73
C ASP A 244 6.24 -8.89 -4.38
N ILE A 245 5.57 -7.74 -4.42
CA ILE A 245 5.06 -7.06 -3.23
C ILE A 245 3.87 -7.79 -2.64
N ALA A 246 2.93 -8.24 -3.49
CA ALA A 246 1.77 -9.01 -3.05
C ALA A 246 2.18 -10.29 -2.31
N ARG A 247 3.20 -11.02 -2.78
CA ARG A 247 3.73 -12.21 -2.08
C ARG A 247 4.27 -11.87 -0.68
N ALA A 248 4.97 -10.76 -0.54
CA ALA A 248 5.47 -10.32 0.77
C ALA A 248 4.32 -9.92 1.72
N ILE A 249 3.27 -9.29 1.18
CA ILE A 249 2.05 -8.98 1.95
C ILE A 249 1.40 -10.29 2.43
N LEU A 250 1.16 -11.26 1.54
CA LEU A 250 0.54 -12.52 1.91
C LEU A 250 1.36 -13.31 2.95
N PHE A 251 2.69 -13.27 2.87
CA PHE A 251 3.57 -13.83 3.90
C PHE A 251 3.27 -13.23 5.28
N LEU A 252 3.08 -11.92 5.36
CA LEU A 252 2.79 -11.23 6.63
C LEU A 252 1.38 -11.53 7.16
N LEU A 253 0.44 -11.91 6.29
CA LEU A 253 -0.93 -12.28 6.68
C LEU A 253 -1.05 -13.71 7.16
N ASP A 254 -0.08 -14.56 6.89
CA ASP A 254 -0.11 -15.96 7.27
C ASP A 254 0.00 -16.12 8.79
N ASP A 255 -0.89 -16.91 9.39
CA ASP A 255 -0.96 -17.14 10.83
C ASP A 255 0.24 -17.98 11.32
N ASP A 256 0.87 -18.76 10.43
CA ASP A 256 2.10 -19.50 10.76
C ASP A 256 3.26 -18.52 11.05
N ASN A 257 3.16 -17.27 10.62
CA ASN A 257 4.11 -16.19 10.87
C ASN A 257 3.71 -15.31 12.08
N ALA A 258 2.98 -15.85 13.05
CA ALA A 258 2.43 -15.11 14.18
C ALA A 258 3.46 -14.33 15.02
N TYR A 259 4.73 -14.71 14.99
CA TYR A 259 5.80 -14.02 15.73
C TYR A 259 6.40 -12.83 14.94
N VAL A 260 5.97 -12.60 13.69
CA VAL A 260 6.40 -11.46 12.87
C VAL A 260 5.49 -10.27 13.19
N ASN A 261 5.98 -9.35 14.03
CA ASN A 261 5.28 -8.12 14.43
C ASN A 261 6.27 -6.95 14.54
N GLY A 262 5.93 -5.78 14.04
CA GLY A 262 6.81 -4.61 13.97
C GLY A 262 7.92 -4.74 12.90
N ALA A 263 7.85 -5.76 12.05
CA ALA A 263 8.84 -5.98 11.01
C ALA A 263 8.68 -5.00 9.86
N GLN A 264 9.82 -4.71 9.22
CA GLN A 264 9.90 -3.92 8.00
C GLN A 264 10.63 -4.77 6.95
N ILE A 265 9.88 -5.33 6.01
CA ILE A 265 10.42 -6.19 4.96
C ILE A 265 10.69 -5.33 3.73
N THR A 266 11.95 -5.23 3.33
CA THR A 266 12.34 -4.56 2.09
C THR A 266 12.30 -5.56 0.94
N VAL A 267 11.62 -5.18 -0.14
CA VAL A 267 11.45 -5.97 -1.37
C VAL A 267 11.88 -5.09 -2.54
N ASP A 268 13.16 -5.09 -2.84
CA ASP A 268 13.80 -4.11 -3.75
C ASP A 268 14.87 -4.71 -4.68
N GLY A 269 14.93 -6.03 -4.78
CA GLY A 269 15.93 -6.71 -5.61
C GLY A 269 17.38 -6.50 -5.15
N GLY A 270 17.58 -6.08 -3.89
CA GLY A 270 18.91 -5.77 -3.34
C GLY A 270 19.37 -4.32 -3.59
N TRP A 271 18.50 -3.47 -4.12
CA TRP A 271 18.82 -2.08 -4.46
C TRP A 271 19.42 -1.29 -3.29
N THR A 272 19.01 -1.55 -2.08
CA THR A 272 19.44 -0.77 -0.89
C THR A 272 20.42 -1.51 0.02
N THR A 273 21.11 -2.52 -0.48
CA THR A 273 22.03 -3.35 0.32
C THR A 273 23.48 -2.83 0.41
N PHE A 274 23.77 -1.62 -0.03
CA PHE A 274 25.10 -1.01 0.01
C PHE A 274 25.27 -0.03 1.17
#